data_7fafb31f403124537cde2f17021877c7
#
_entry.id   7fafb31f403124537cde2f17021877c7
#
_cell.length_a   1.000
_cell.length_b   1.000
_cell.length_c   1.000
_cell.angle_alpha   90.00
_cell.angle_beta   90.00
_cell.angle_gamma   90.00
#
_symmetry.space_group_name_H-M   'P 1'
#
loop_
_entity.id
_entity.type
_entity.pdbx_description
1 polymer ?
#
loop_
_entity_poly.entity_id
_entity_poly.type
_entity_poly.pdbx_seq_one_letter_code
_entity_poly.pdbx_strand_id
1 'polypeptide(L)'
;MHNKPHIVKSAIDSLPTLCQLFLATLGTAKPAANTRSKQLTQHVGDSKKGANLFKTRCAQCHTLGDGEANKIGPNLHGLFGRQTGSVEGFSYTDANKQKAITWNTDTLFEYLENPKKYIPGTKMAFGGLKKEKDRNDLIT
;
A
#
# COMPACT_ATOMS: atom_id res chain seq x y z
N MET A 1 -40.82 39.54 -25.12
CA MET A 1 -41.71 39.21 -24.03
C MET A 1 -40.86 38.99 -22.77
N HIS A 2 -41.09 39.88 -21.84
CA HIS A 2 -40.33 40.08 -20.60
C HIS A 2 -40.70 39.00 -19.58
N ASN A 3 -39.72 38.48 -18.83
CA ASN A 3 -40.03 38.14 -17.46
C ASN A 3 -38.81 38.32 -16.55
N LYS A 4 -39.02 39.10 -15.52
CA LYS A 4 -38.08 39.62 -14.52
C LYS A 4 -37.76 38.58 -13.43
N PRO A 5 -36.64 38.75 -12.72
CA PRO A 5 -36.26 37.94 -11.61
C PRO A 5 -36.97 38.35 -10.30
N HIS A 6 -37.42 37.39 -9.53
CA HIS A 6 -37.91 37.63 -8.17
C HIS A 6 -36.76 37.57 -7.17
N ILE A 7 -36.50 38.73 -6.61
CA ILE A 7 -35.66 38.96 -5.43
C ILE A 7 -36.50 38.53 -4.21
N VAL A 8 -36.00 37.63 -3.40
CA VAL A 8 -36.55 37.39 -2.05
C VAL A 8 -35.53 37.92 -1.05
N LYS A 9 -36.00 38.96 -0.38
CA LYS A 9 -35.31 39.69 0.67
C LYS A 9 -35.13 38.85 1.94
N SER A 10 -33.94 38.91 2.47
CA SER A 10 -33.50 39.09 3.85
C SER A 10 -34.59 39.09 4.95
N ALA A 11 -34.41 38.21 5.90
CA ALA A 11 -34.89 38.41 7.25
C ALA A 11 -33.73 38.01 8.21
N ILE A 12 -32.93 39.02 8.47
CA ILE A 12 -32.11 39.08 9.66
C ILE A 12 -32.97 39.87 10.64
N ASP A 13 -33.29 39.31 11.75
CA ASP A 13 -33.50 40.02 13.02
C ASP A 13 -34.05 39.01 14.04
N SER A 14 -33.27 38.75 15.04
CA SER A 14 -33.60 38.74 16.44
C SER A 14 -32.66 37.79 17.22
N LEU A 15 -31.59 38.35 17.67
CA LEU A 15 -30.87 37.82 18.81
C LEU A 15 -31.57 38.26 20.09
N PRO A 16 -31.73 37.41 21.06
CA PRO A 16 -31.70 37.83 22.45
C PRO A 16 -30.34 37.44 23.06
N THR A 17 -29.67 38.48 23.44
CA THR A 17 -28.60 38.54 24.46
C THR A 17 -29.08 37.91 25.75
N LEU A 18 -28.51 36.83 26.17
CA LEU A 18 -28.43 36.45 27.57
C LEU A 18 -27.16 35.62 27.80
N CYS A 19 -26.22 36.32 28.29
CA CYS A 19 -25.60 36.16 29.59
C CYS A 19 -24.78 34.90 29.77
N GLN A 20 -23.45 35.05 29.58
CA GLN A 20 -22.52 35.15 30.69
C GLN A 20 -22.55 34.03 31.73
N LEU A 21 -21.35 33.55 32.01
CA LEU A 21 -20.86 32.82 33.16
C LEU A 21 -21.06 31.28 33.12
N PHE A 22 -20.10 30.66 32.48
CA PHE A 22 -19.49 29.49 33.13
C PHE A 22 -17.96 29.61 33.00
N LEU A 23 -17.43 30.12 34.10
CA LEU A 23 -16.02 30.14 34.40
C LEU A 23 -15.56 28.69 34.67
N ALA A 24 -14.43 28.37 34.09
CA ALA A 24 -13.40 27.47 34.59
C ALA A 24 -13.79 26.01 34.93
N THR A 25 -13.32 25.12 34.12
CA THR A 25 -12.38 24.11 34.61
C THR A 25 -11.38 23.85 33.50
N LEU A 26 -10.17 24.33 33.71
CA LEU A 26 -8.99 23.85 32.99
C LEU A 26 -8.81 22.38 33.36
N GLY A 27 -9.50 21.50 32.65
CA GLY A 27 -9.11 20.13 32.56
C GLY A 27 -7.93 20.04 31.57
N THR A 28 -6.73 19.86 32.10
CA THR A 28 -5.57 19.49 31.32
C THR A 28 -5.85 18.13 30.67
N ALA A 29 -6.47 18.15 29.52
CA ALA A 29 -6.55 17.00 28.66
C ALA A 29 -5.12 16.70 28.19
N LYS A 30 -4.52 15.71 28.84
CA LYS A 30 -3.29 15.07 28.44
C LYS A 30 -3.45 14.68 26.97
N PRO A 31 -2.61 15.18 26.05
CA PRO A 31 -2.70 14.75 24.68
C PRO A 31 -2.40 13.25 24.66
N ALA A 32 -3.36 12.46 24.22
CA ALA A 32 -3.13 11.07 23.87
C ALA A 32 -2.22 11.07 22.62
N ALA A 33 -0.94 11.26 22.85
CA ALA A 33 0.10 11.08 21.86
C ALA A 33 0.32 9.60 21.70
N ASN A 34 -0.30 8.99 20.73
CA ASN A 34 0.31 7.89 19.98
C ASN A 34 -0.46 7.60 18.69
N THR A 35 -0.59 8.60 17.84
CA THR A 35 -0.68 8.32 16.43
C THR A 35 0.76 8.07 16.01
N ARG A 36 1.16 6.82 16.10
CA ARG A 36 2.39 6.33 15.48
C ARG A 36 2.21 6.60 13.98
N SER A 37 2.68 7.77 13.56
CA SER A 37 2.87 8.06 12.15
C SER A 37 3.68 6.88 11.62
N LYS A 38 3.03 6.07 10.77
CA LYS A 38 3.70 5.07 9.97
C LYS A 38 4.68 5.89 9.12
N GLN A 39 5.90 6.08 9.63
CA GLN A 39 6.96 6.69 8.85
C GLN A 39 7.02 5.87 7.58
N LEU A 40 6.75 6.55 6.46
CA LEU A 40 7.09 6.04 5.14
C LEU A 40 8.58 5.74 5.19
N THR A 41 8.92 4.50 5.48
CA THR A 41 10.30 4.04 5.39
C THR A 41 10.66 4.17 3.93
N GLN A 42 11.49 5.16 3.62
CA GLN A 42 12.09 5.23 2.30
C GLN A 42 12.92 3.96 2.15
N HIS A 43 12.42 3.05 1.35
CA HIS A 43 13.12 1.81 1.00
C HIS A 43 14.24 2.17 0.00
N VAL A 44 15.31 2.77 0.53
CA VAL A 44 16.50 3.07 -0.27
C VAL A 44 17.39 1.83 -0.30
N GLY A 45 17.46 1.20 -1.46
CA GLY A 45 18.28 0.03 -1.72
C GLY A 45 19.39 0.29 -2.73
N ASP A 46 20.24 -0.70 -2.91
CA ASP A 46 21.29 -0.74 -3.92
C ASP A 46 20.84 -1.63 -5.08
N SER A 47 20.45 -1.03 -6.21
CA SER A 47 19.93 -1.74 -7.37
C SER A 47 20.88 -2.79 -7.96
N LYS A 48 22.21 -2.59 -7.84
CA LYS A 48 23.19 -3.60 -8.31
C LYS A 48 23.17 -4.84 -7.43
N LYS A 49 23.04 -4.65 -6.11
CA LYS A 49 22.87 -5.77 -5.18
C LYS A 49 21.52 -6.43 -5.36
N GLY A 50 20.48 -5.65 -5.58
CA GLY A 50 19.14 -6.15 -5.89
C GLY A 50 19.11 -7.02 -7.15
N ALA A 51 19.74 -6.56 -8.23
CA ALA A 51 19.88 -7.35 -9.45
C ALA A 51 20.62 -8.67 -9.23
N ASN A 52 21.67 -8.66 -8.41
CA ASN A 52 22.39 -9.90 -8.07
C ASN A 52 21.56 -10.84 -7.19
N LEU A 53 20.81 -10.30 -6.23
CA LEU A 53 19.84 -11.07 -5.43
C LEU A 53 18.76 -11.70 -6.30
N PHE A 54 18.21 -10.92 -7.24
CA PHE A 54 17.24 -11.45 -8.20
C PHE A 54 17.84 -12.61 -8.99
N LYS A 55 19.01 -12.42 -9.59
CA LYS A 55 19.71 -13.44 -10.39
C LYS A 55 19.93 -14.73 -9.61
N THR A 56 20.30 -14.65 -8.34
CA THR A 56 20.69 -15.81 -7.54
C THR A 56 19.52 -16.48 -6.80
N ARG A 57 18.43 -15.74 -6.54
CA ARG A 57 17.34 -16.21 -5.67
C ARG A 57 15.97 -16.27 -6.37
N CYS A 58 15.78 -15.55 -7.47
CA CYS A 58 14.45 -15.36 -8.09
C CYS A 58 14.42 -15.83 -9.55
N ALA A 59 15.49 -15.62 -10.32
CA ALA A 59 15.52 -15.85 -11.76
C ALA A 59 15.34 -17.33 -12.18
N GLN A 60 15.54 -18.26 -11.25
CA GLN A 60 15.24 -19.66 -11.47
C GLN A 60 13.74 -19.86 -11.74
N CYS A 61 12.90 -19.08 -11.06
CA CYS A 61 11.44 -19.23 -11.12
C CYS A 61 10.72 -18.10 -11.88
N HIS A 62 11.34 -16.94 -12.03
CA HIS A 62 10.72 -15.76 -12.61
C HIS A 62 11.50 -15.17 -13.76
N THR A 63 10.80 -14.49 -14.65
CA THR A 63 11.34 -13.65 -15.72
C THR A 63 11.01 -12.18 -15.47
N LEU A 64 11.75 -11.24 -16.05
CA LEU A 64 11.55 -9.80 -15.89
C LEU A 64 11.23 -9.07 -17.20
N GLY A 65 11.62 -9.63 -18.35
CA GLY A 65 11.44 -8.97 -19.62
C GLY A 65 9.97 -8.90 -20.06
N ASP A 66 9.65 -7.86 -20.82
CA ASP A 66 8.34 -7.71 -21.43
C ASP A 66 8.07 -8.87 -22.38
N GLY A 67 6.88 -9.48 -22.29
CA GLY A 67 6.49 -10.62 -23.11
C GLY A 67 7.27 -11.93 -22.85
N GLU A 68 8.19 -11.97 -21.89
CA GLU A 68 8.83 -13.22 -21.52
C GLU A 68 7.84 -14.22 -20.89
N ALA A 69 8.03 -15.48 -21.21
CA ALA A 69 7.16 -16.56 -20.74
C ALA A 69 7.18 -16.70 -19.20
N ASN A 70 6.05 -17.13 -18.66
CA ASN A 70 5.99 -17.63 -17.30
C ASN A 70 6.90 -18.87 -17.16
N LYS A 71 7.53 -19.02 -15.99
CA LYS A 71 8.30 -20.19 -15.59
C LYS A 71 7.55 -20.95 -14.48
N ILE A 72 8.27 -21.46 -13.50
CA ILE A 72 7.69 -22.03 -12.28
C ILE A 72 6.84 -20.98 -11.54
N GLY A 73 7.28 -19.72 -11.57
CA GLY A 73 6.55 -18.53 -11.15
C GLY A 73 6.13 -17.65 -12.33
N PRO A 74 5.25 -16.68 -12.09
CA PRO A 74 4.80 -15.75 -13.13
C PRO A 74 5.91 -14.80 -13.57
N ASN A 75 5.77 -14.24 -14.78
CA ASN A 75 6.56 -13.11 -15.24
C ASN A 75 6.30 -11.90 -14.34
N LEU A 76 7.35 -11.17 -14.00
CA LEU A 76 7.31 -10.02 -13.09
C LEU A 76 7.43 -8.66 -13.80
N HIS A 77 7.43 -8.62 -15.14
CA HIS A 77 7.38 -7.35 -15.86
C HIS A 77 6.15 -6.55 -15.46
N GLY A 78 6.32 -5.26 -15.17
CA GLY A 78 5.22 -4.40 -14.74
C GLY A 78 4.56 -4.81 -13.40
N LEU A 79 5.32 -5.41 -12.48
CA LEU A 79 4.80 -5.91 -11.21
C LEU A 79 4.19 -4.81 -10.34
N PHE A 80 4.83 -3.64 -10.27
CA PHE A 80 4.32 -2.53 -9.47
C PHE A 80 2.98 -2.01 -10.00
N GLY A 81 2.00 -1.84 -9.11
CA GLY A 81 0.63 -1.46 -9.45
C GLY A 81 -0.27 -2.61 -9.89
N ARG A 82 0.26 -3.81 -10.11
CA ARG A 82 -0.50 -4.99 -10.50
C ARG A 82 -1.06 -5.72 -9.27
N GLN A 83 -2.22 -6.33 -9.41
CA GLN A 83 -2.82 -7.14 -8.34
C GLN A 83 -2.20 -8.54 -8.26
N THR A 84 -2.23 -9.12 -7.06
CA THR A 84 -1.89 -10.54 -6.88
C THR A 84 -2.79 -11.43 -7.74
N GLY A 85 -2.19 -12.47 -8.32
CA GLY A 85 -2.96 -13.46 -9.07
C GLY A 85 -3.44 -13.02 -10.45
N SER A 86 -2.92 -11.91 -11.01
CA SER A 86 -3.45 -11.30 -12.23
C SER A 86 -2.63 -11.53 -13.51
N VAL A 87 -1.50 -12.22 -13.45
CA VAL A 87 -0.72 -12.49 -14.68
C VAL A 87 -1.47 -13.50 -15.55
N GLU A 88 -1.72 -13.09 -16.78
CA GLU A 88 -2.40 -13.93 -17.75
C GLU A 88 -1.61 -15.21 -18.05
N GLY A 89 -2.32 -16.30 -18.25
CA GLY A 89 -1.71 -17.59 -18.56
C GLY A 89 -0.96 -18.26 -17.41
N PHE A 90 -0.86 -17.64 -16.21
CA PHE A 90 -0.24 -18.29 -15.06
C PHE A 90 -1.27 -18.92 -14.12
N SER A 91 -1.06 -20.18 -13.77
CA SER A 91 -1.93 -20.91 -12.85
C SER A 91 -1.62 -20.55 -11.40
N TYR A 92 -2.31 -19.58 -10.84
CA TYR A 92 -2.22 -19.21 -9.43
C TYR A 92 -3.04 -20.13 -8.53
N THR A 93 -2.68 -20.19 -7.25
CA THR A 93 -3.55 -20.75 -6.21
C THR A 93 -4.70 -19.78 -5.92
N ASP A 94 -5.81 -20.31 -5.39
CA ASP A 94 -6.95 -19.47 -4.98
C ASP A 94 -6.54 -18.46 -3.91
N ALA A 95 -5.64 -18.84 -3.00
CA ALA A 95 -5.09 -17.94 -2.00
C ALA A 95 -4.43 -16.70 -2.63
N ASN A 96 -3.67 -16.86 -3.72
CA ASN A 96 -3.08 -15.74 -4.43
C ASN A 96 -4.12 -14.86 -5.12
N LYS A 97 -5.15 -15.46 -5.75
CA LYS A 97 -6.23 -14.73 -6.43
C LYS A 97 -7.09 -13.94 -5.42
N GLN A 98 -7.47 -14.58 -4.32
CA GLN A 98 -8.35 -14.01 -3.30
C GLN A 98 -7.64 -12.94 -2.45
N LYS A 99 -6.31 -12.96 -2.36
CA LYS A 99 -5.56 -11.95 -1.59
C LYS A 99 -5.77 -10.53 -2.12
N ALA A 100 -5.93 -10.37 -3.44
CA ALA A 100 -6.34 -9.16 -4.14
C ALA A 100 -5.62 -7.87 -3.69
N ILE A 101 -4.34 -7.96 -3.31
CA ILE A 101 -3.52 -6.80 -2.96
C ILE A 101 -2.84 -6.25 -4.22
N THR A 102 -2.60 -4.94 -4.21
CA THR A 102 -1.78 -4.28 -5.23
C THR A 102 -0.32 -4.29 -4.81
N TRP A 103 0.56 -4.70 -5.71
CA TRP A 103 1.99 -4.71 -5.47
C TRP A 103 2.57 -3.30 -5.51
N ASN A 104 3.17 -2.90 -4.43
CA ASN A 104 3.95 -1.68 -4.29
C ASN A 104 5.18 -1.98 -3.41
N THR A 105 5.99 -0.98 -3.15
CA THR A 105 7.20 -1.13 -2.34
C THR A 105 6.92 -1.74 -0.97
N ASP A 106 5.90 -1.24 -0.25
CA ASP A 106 5.58 -1.69 1.10
C ASP A 106 5.04 -3.13 1.12
N THR A 107 4.10 -3.44 0.22
CA THR A 107 3.51 -4.79 0.14
C THR A 107 4.52 -5.84 -0.29
N LEU A 108 5.45 -5.50 -1.19
CA LEU A 108 6.55 -6.36 -1.58
C LEU A 108 7.56 -6.54 -0.43
N PHE A 109 7.86 -5.46 0.30
CA PHE A 109 8.76 -5.53 1.44
C PHE A 109 8.28 -6.50 2.51
N GLU A 110 6.99 -6.45 2.85
CA GLU A 110 6.36 -7.37 3.80
C GLU A 110 6.28 -8.80 3.23
N TYR A 111 5.84 -8.93 1.98
CA TYR A 111 5.70 -10.24 1.33
C TYR A 111 7.01 -11.00 1.23
N LEU A 112 8.08 -10.30 0.82
CA LEU A 112 9.40 -10.92 0.63
C LEU A 112 10.08 -11.36 1.92
N GLU A 113 9.64 -10.90 3.07
CA GLU A 113 10.12 -11.41 4.36
C GLU A 113 9.72 -12.86 4.59
N ASN A 114 8.46 -13.19 4.28
CA ASN A 114 7.91 -14.54 4.41
C ASN A 114 6.65 -14.71 3.53
N PRO A 115 6.81 -15.12 2.26
CA PRO A 115 5.69 -15.27 1.34
C PRO A 115 4.58 -16.19 1.84
N LYS A 116 4.91 -17.29 2.50
CA LYS A 116 3.93 -18.25 3.03
C LYS A 116 3.12 -17.71 4.20
N LYS A 117 3.72 -16.85 5.02
CA LYS A 117 3.02 -16.19 6.11
C LYS A 117 2.10 -15.08 5.57
N TYR A 118 2.56 -14.36 4.57
CA TYR A 118 1.82 -13.24 3.97
C TYR A 118 0.62 -13.70 3.13
N ILE A 119 0.81 -14.77 2.35
CA ILE A 119 -0.24 -15.44 1.56
C ILE A 119 -0.26 -16.93 1.93
N PRO A 120 -0.96 -17.32 3.00
CA PRO A 120 -1.12 -18.73 3.34
C PRO A 120 -1.79 -19.47 2.18
N GLY A 121 -1.19 -20.57 1.74
CA GLY A 121 -1.66 -21.31 0.58
C GLY A 121 -1.00 -20.91 -0.76
N THR A 122 -0.04 -19.97 -0.75
CA THR A 122 0.79 -19.75 -1.93
C THR A 122 1.65 -20.97 -2.26
N LYS A 123 1.79 -21.27 -3.55
CA LYS A 123 2.71 -22.31 -4.02
C LYS A 123 4.15 -21.85 -4.19
N MET A 124 4.45 -20.57 -3.95
CA MET A 124 5.81 -20.03 -4.00
C MET A 124 6.70 -20.67 -2.93
N ALA A 125 7.61 -21.52 -3.37
CA ALA A 125 8.54 -22.26 -2.50
C ALA A 125 9.79 -21.42 -2.16
N PHE A 126 9.59 -20.24 -1.58
CA PHE A 126 10.65 -19.31 -1.20
C PHE A 126 10.58 -19.01 0.30
N GLY A 127 11.72 -19.19 1.01
CA GLY A 127 11.80 -18.98 2.45
C GLY A 127 11.82 -17.52 2.91
N GLY A 128 11.89 -16.61 1.96
CA GLY A 128 11.93 -15.17 2.20
C GLY A 128 13.33 -14.60 2.42
N LEU A 129 13.42 -13.28 2.40
CA LEU A 129 14.60 -12.48 2.75
C LEU A 129 14.41 -11.87 4.13
N LYS A 130 15.11 -12.38 5.13
CA LYS A 130 14.97 -11.96 6.53
C LYS A 130 15.60 -10.59 6.79
N LYS A 131 16.67 -10.26 6.07
CA LYS A 131 17.35 -8.98 6.20
C LYS A 131 16.56 -7.88 5.47
N GLU A 132 16.19 -6.83 6.16
CA GLU A 132 15.53 -5.66 5.59
C GLU A 132 16.32 -5.04 4.45
N LYS A 133 17.65 -4.97 4.63
CA LYS A 133 18.55 -4.45 3.60
C LYS A 133 18.43 -5.22 2.28
N ASP A 134 18.39 -6.55 2.33
CA ASP A 134 18.30 -7.38 1.13
C ASP A 134 16.95 -7.18 0.43
N ARG A 135 15.87 -6.98 1.21
CA ARG A 135 14.54 -6.65 0.65
C ARG A 135 14.54 -5.28 -0.01
N ASN A 136 15.13 -4.27 0.63
CA ASN A 136 15.26 -2.93 0.06
C ASN A 136 16.08 -2.96 -1.24
N ASP A 137 17.23 -3.63 -1.23
CA ASP A 137 18.09 -3.77 -2.41
C ASP A 137 17.32 -4.44 -3.57
N LEU A 138 16.53 -5.48 -3.27
CA LEU A 138 15.78 -6.22 -4.29
C LEU A 138 14.60 -5.43 -4.89
N ILE A 139 13.94 -4.58 -4.10
CA ILE A 139 12.76 -3.82 -4.51
C ILE A 139 13.15 -2.56 -5.29
N THR A 140 14.35 -2.02 -5.06
CA THR A 140 14.91 -0.84 -5.76
C THR A 140 15.30 -1.16 -7.20
#